data_d260fe23452d576c2b0f424e8cec62a5
#
_entry.id   d260fe23452d576c2b0f424e8cec62a5
#
_cell.length_a   1.000
_cell.length_b   1.000
_cell.length_c   1.000
_cell.angle_alpha   90.00
_cell.angle_beta   90.00
_cell.angle_gamma   90.00
#
_symmetry.space_group_name_H-M   'P 1'
#
loop_
_entity.id
_entity.type
_entity.pdbx_description
1 polymer ?
#
loop_
_entity_poly.entity_id
_entity_poly.type
_entity_poly.pdbx_seq_one_letter_code
_entity_poly.pdbx_strand_id
1 'polypeptide(L)'
;EADDAIERSFNVIRTRIGLFGSAQPSIQRLTGSDRILVELPGVKNKERVRQLLQGTAKLEFWLTWENREVYPMLEQADVKLGQVLNGVIEDVIDSSATDSLEEAEVIVEEEIAEVVDTASLDTTEEDGASSLLEDLAAGGNDSNVTDTTNQDFEEYAKEHPLFAVMRPAIYQNPENQQYEYGQGPVVGMVAIKDTARVNELLKKKEIQSIFPPRLKFLWTAKPYDDEGKFVQLIAIKIDNRDGKAALEGDVIIDASQQFDQFGGSPEISMSMNGEGANKWKILTGGHIGESIAIVLDDLVYSFPTVNGEIS
;
A
#
# COMPACT_ATOMS: atom_id res chain seq x y z
N GLU A 1 10.33 14.87 31.88
CA GLU A 1 9.22 13.88 31.77
C GLU A 1 7.96 14.48 31.14
N ALA A 2 7.39 15.60 31.66
CA ALA A 2 6.19 16.20 31.06
C ALA A 2 6.46 16.78 29.67
N ASP A 3 7.58 17.46 29.48
CA ASP A 3 7.99 17.98 28.17
C ASP A 3 8.19 16.89 27.13
N ASP A 4 8.82 15.77 27.51
CA ASP A 4 9.03 14.61 26.62
C ASP A 4 7.70 13.93 26.24
N ALA A 5 6.74 13.88 27.18
CA ALA A 5 5.41 13.35 26.91
C ALA A 5 4.63 14.21 25.91
N ILE A 6 4.75 15.55 26.03
CA ILE A 6 4.12 16.50 25.11
C ILE A 6 4.76 16.41 23.74
N GLU A 7 6.08 16.29 23.66
CA GLU A 7 6.78 16.15 22.38
C GLU A 7 6.41 14.85 21.68
N ARG A 8 6.33 13.73 22.39
CA ARG A 8 5.81 12.47 21.85
C ARG A 8 4.37 12.61 21.35
N SER A 9 3.49 13.23 22.14
CA SER A 9 2.11 13.47 21.76
C SER A 9 2.02 14.39 20.54
N PHE A 10 2.85 15.41 20.45
CA PHE A 10 2.92 16.31 19.31
C PHE A 10 3.30 15.55 18.03
N ASN A 11 4.30 14.68 18.07
CA ASN A 11 4.75 13.87 16.95
C ASN A 11 3.68 12.87 16.51
N VAL A 12 3.00 12.21 17.46
CA VAL A 12 1.87 11.30 17.16
C VAL A 12 0.74 12.05 16.47
N ILE A 13 0.33 13.20 17.01
CA ILE A 13 -0.73 14.02 16.42
C ILE A 13 -0.34 14.51 15.03
N ARG A 14 0.90 14.94 14.84
CA ARG A 14 1.42 15.39 13.54
C ARG A 14 1.34 14.28 12.48
N THR A 15 1.75 13.07 12.83
CA THR A 15 1.68 11.91 11.96
C THR A 15 0.23 11.57 11.59
N ARG A 16 -0.67 11.52 12.57
CA ARG A 16 -2.09 11.26 12.36
C ARG A 16 -2.77 12.30 11.46
N ILE A 17 -2.41 13.58 11.63
CA ILE A 17 -2.99 14.67 10.83
C ILE A 17 -2.49 14.66 9.39
N GLY A 18 -1.25 14.26 9.14
CA GLY A 18 -0.69 14.13 7.79
C GLY A 18 -1.50 13.20 6.88
N LEU A 19 -2.25 12.26 7.46
CA LEU A 19 -3.10 11.31 6.74
C LEU A 19 -4.43 11.88 6.25
N PHE A 20 -4.86 13.02 6.78
CA PHE A 20 -6.18 13.56 6.43
C PHE A 20 -6.23 14.27 5.08
N GLY A 21 -5.08 14.43 4.39
CA GLY A 21 -5.03 15.11 3.09
C GLY A 21 -5.61 16.53 3.12
N SER A 22 -5.74 17.13 4.32
CA SER A 22 -6.23 18.50 4.43
C SER A 22 -5.13 19.46 3.99
N ALA A 23 -5.50 20.43 3.16
CA ALA A 23 -4.58 21.48 2.74
C ALA A 23 -4.04 22.24 3.96
N GLN A 24 -2.76 22.04 4.27
CA GLN A 24 -1.97 22.74 5.27
C GLN A 24 -2.55 22.69 6.71
N PRO A 25 -2.43 21.57 7.44
CA PRO A 25 -2.75 21.52 8.85
C PRO A 25 -1.75 22.39 9.64
N SER A 26 -2.24 23.20 10.59
CA SER A 26 -1.42 23.94 11.53
C SER A 26 -1.43 23.22 12.88
N ILE A 27 -0.26 22.84 13.36
CA ILE A 27 -0.08 22.21 14.66
C ILE A 27 0.95 23.02 15.44
N GLN A 28 0.54 23.55 16.59
CA GLN A 28 1.39 24.42 17.40
C GLN A 28 1.37 23.96 18.87
N ARG A 29 2.57 23.91 19.46
CA ARG A 29 2.70 23.76 20.91
C ARG A 29 2.53 25.14 21.56
N LEU A 30 1.60 25.26 22.49
CA LEU A 30 1.38 26.51 23.22
C LEU A 30 2.45 26.66 24.31
N THR A 31 3.30 27.67 24.16
CA THR A 31 4.38 27.97 25.09
C THR A 31 3.82 28.29 26.50
N GLY A 32 4.31 27.57 27.51
CA GLY A 32 3.87 27.77 28.91
C GLY A 32 2.57 27.04 29.27
N SER A 33 2.07 26.15 28.43
CA SER A 33 0.95 25.26 28.75
C SER A 33 1.16 23.88 28.14
N ASP A 34 0.67 22.84 28.83
CA ASP A 34 0.72 21.46 28.35
C ASP A 34 -0.37 21.19 27.29
N ARG A 35 -0.48 22.09 26.29
CA ARG A 35 -1.52 22.04 25.27
C ARG A 35 -0.93 22.11 23.87
N ILE A 36 -1.54 21.35 22.99
CA ILE A 36 -1.26 21.35 21.54
C ILE A 36 -2.48 21.95 20.85
N LEU A 37 -2.28 23.03 20.10
CA LEU A 37 -3.30 23.60 19.23
C LEU A 37 -3.24 22.94 17.87
N VAL A 38 -4.39 22.46 17.41
CA VAL A 38 -4.52 21.80 16.11
C VAL A 38 -5.59 22.51 15.30
N GLU A 39 -5.23 23.04 14.16
CA GLU A 39 -6.12 23.69 13.20
C GLU A 39 -6.14 22.90 11.89
N LEU A 40 -7.31 22.42 11.50
CA LEU A 40 -7.52 21.60 10.31
C LEU A 40 -8.53 22.28 9.40
N PRO A 41 -8.09 23.14 8.46
CA PRO A 41 -9.00 23.79 7.53
C PRO A 41 -9.61 22.76 6.57
N GLY A 42 -10.91 22.91 6.26
CA GLY A 42 -11.60 22.08 5.26
C GLY A 42 -12.09 20.71 5.74
N VAL A 43 -11.95 20.39 7.01
CA VAL A 43 -12.45 19.11 7.56
C VAL A 43 -13.97 19.08 7.63
N LYS A 44 -14.59 18.13 6.90
CA LYS A 44 -16.05 17.95 6.86
C LYS A 44 -16.58 17.20 8.09
N ASN A 45 -15.82 16.27 8.67
CA ASN A 45 -16.25 15.44 9.81
C ASN A 45 -15.37 15.68 11.04
N LYS A 46 -15.75 16.64 11.88
CA LYS A 46 -15.01 17.03 13.10
C LYS A 46 -14.97 15.93 14.15
N GLU A 47 -16.02 15.13 14.29
CA GLU A 47 -16.11 14.08 15.30
C GLU A 47 -15.14 12.91 14.98
N ARG A 48 -15.05 12.52 13.71
CA ARG A 48 -14.11 11.49 13.28
C ARG A 48 -12.67 11.92 13.54
N VAL A 49 -12.34 13.18 13.27
CA VAL A 49 -11.01 13.73 13.55
C VAL A 49 -10.73 13.73 15.05
N ARG A 50 -11.70 14.15 15.87
CA ARG A 50 -11.55 14.15 17.32
C ARG A 50 -11.29 12.73 17.87
N GLN A 51 -12.06 11.74 17.42
CA GLN A 51 -11.87 10.34 17.82
C GLN A 51 -10.47 9.84 17.47
N LEU A 52 -9.97 10.18 16.27
CA LEU A 52 -8.65 9.78 15.79
C LEU A 52 -7.52 10.46 16.56
N LEU A 53 -7.69 11.73 16.93
CA LEU A 53 -6.69 12.48 17.71
C LEU A 53 -6.67 12.10 19.20
N GLN A 54 -7.81 11.69 19.75
CA GLN A 54 -7.96 11.31 21.17
C GLN A 54 -7.78 9.81 21.42
N GLY A 55 -7.83 8.98 20.36
CA GLY A 55 -7.66 7.54 20.48
C GLY A 55 -6.25 7.16 20.94
N THR A 56 -6.14 6.14 21.77
CA THR A 56 -4.87 5.45 22.00
C THR A 56 -4.44 4.76 20.71
N ALA A 57 -3.14 4.81 20.42
CA ALA A 57 -2.61 4.14 19.23
C ALA A 57 -2.89 2.63 19.29
N LYS A 58 -3.52 2.09 18.26
CA LYS A 58 -3.78 0.66 18.15
C LYS A 58 -2.59 -0.01 17.48
N LEU A 59 -1.79 -0.72 18.26
CA LEU A 59 -0.70 -1.53 17.74
C LEU A 59 -1.24 -2.85 17.19
N GLU A 60 -0.87 -3.17 15.98
CA GLU A 60 -1.31 -4.34 15.26
C GLU A 60 -0.15 -5.00 14.52
N PHE A 61 -0.16 -6.34 14.48
CA PHE A 61 0.80 -7.13 13.70
C PHE A 61 0.03 -7.88 12.63
N TRP A 62 0.36 -7.59 11.37
CA TRP A 62 -0.32 -8.13 10.21
C TRP A 62 0.61 -8.98 9.37
N LEU A 63 0.13 -10.10 8.89
CA LEU A 63 0.76 -10.80 7.79
C LEU A 63 0.72 -9.94 6.52
N THR A 64 1.64 -10.18 5.62
CA THR A 64 1.73 -9.44 4.36
C THR A 64 1.59 -10.36 3.16
N TRP A 65 1.21 -9.76 2.03
CA TRP A 65 1.36 -10.37 0.72
C TRP A 65 2.73 -10.00 0.16
N GLU A 66 3.30 -10.91 -0.62
CA GLU A 66 4.49 -10.61 -1.41
C GLU A 66 4.13 -9.77 -2.64
N ASN A 67 4.99 -8.82 -3.02
CA ASN A 67 4.75 -7.97 -4.19
C ASN A 67 4.48 -8.78 -5.46
N ARG A 68 5.23 -9.87 -5.69
CA ARG A 68 5.02 -10.77 -6.83
C ARG A 68 3.62 -11.38 -6.94
N GLU A 69 2.89 -11.48 -5.82
CA GLU A 69 1.53 -12.00 -5.80
C GLU A 69 0.51 -10.89 -6.11
N VAL A 70 0.83 -9.64 -5.73
CA VAL A 70 -0.08 -8.50 -5.82
C VAL A 70 0.10 -7.70 -7.10
N TYR A 71 1.31 -7.61 -7.62
CA TYR A 71 1.61 -6.83 -8.83
C TYR A 71 0.73 -7.19 -10.03
N PRO A 72 0.51 -8.48 -10.39
CA PRO A 72 -0.37 -8.83 -11.51
C PRO A 72 -1.82 -8.35 -11.33
N MET A 73 -2.29 -8.26 -10.08
CA MET A 73 -3.62 -7.72 -9.77
C MET A 73 -3.64 -6.19 -9.93
N LEU A 74 -2.58 -5.50 -9.53
CA LEU A 74 -2.44 -4.06 -9.73
C LEU A 74 -2.37 -3.69 -11.20
N GLU A 75 -1.65 -4.45 -12.00
CA GLU A 75 -1.57 -4.28 -13.45
C GLU A 75 -2.94 -4.45 -14.12
N GLN A 76 -3.68 -5.52 -13.77
CA GLN A 76 -5.05 -5.70 -14.25
C GLN A 76 -5.99 -4.58 -13.80
N ALA A 77 -5.83 -4.11 -12.56
CA ALA A 77 -6.61 -3.00 -12.04
C ALA A 77 -6.32 -1.69 -12.76
N ASP A 78 -5.06 -1.42 -13.10
CA ASP A 78 -4.64 -0.24 -13.82
C ASP A 78 -5.22 -0.19 -15.23
N VAL A 79 -5.07 -1.28 -16.01
CA VAL A 79 -5.66 -1.41 -17.36
C VAL A 79 -7.18 -1.24 -17.30
N LYS A 80 -7.86 -1.88 -16.35
CA LYS A 80 -9.31 -1.75 -16.20
C LYS A 80 -9.74 -0.34 -15.81
N LEU A 81 -8.96 0.34 -14.96
CA LEU A 81 -9.19 1.75 -14.63
C LEU A 81 -9.08 2.65 -15.86
N GLY A 82 -8.08 2.43 -16.72
CA GLY A 82 -7.93 3.14 -17.99
C GLY A 82 -9.18 2.97 -18.87
N GLN A 83 -9.67 1.75 -19.03
CA GLN A 83 -10.89 1.46 -19.80
C GLN A 83 -12.13 2.15 -19.23
N VAL A 84 -12.33 2.10 -17.91
CA VAL A 84 -13.46 2.73 -17.23
C VAL A 84 -13.41 4.25 -17.33
N LEU A 85 -12.24 4.85 -17.13
CA LEU A 85 -12.09 6.30 -17.14
C LEU A 85 -12.18 6.90 -18.56
N ASN A 86 -11.82 6.12 -19.59
CA ASN A 86 -11.92 6.52 -20.99
C ASN A 86 -13.30 6.18 -21.62
N GLY A 87 -14.26 5.71 -20.84
CA GLY A 87 -15.62 5.43 -21.31
C GLY A 87 -15.75 4.20 -22.20
N VAL A 88 -14.78 3.28 -22.19
CA VAL A 88 -14.82 2.04 -23.00
C VAL A 88 -15.72 0.98 -22.36
N ILE A 89 -16.05 1.12 -21.08
CA ILE A 89 -17.01 0.26 -20.39
C ILE A 89 -18.17 1.15 -19.92
N GLU A 90 -19.13 1.44 -20.79
CA GLU A 90 -20.47 1.82 -20.39
C GLU A 90 -21.21 0.54 -19.99
N ASP A 91 -21.64 0.50 -18.72
CA ASP A 91 -22.73 -0.31 -18.16
C ASP A 91 -23.08 -1.66 -18.81
N VAL A 92 -22.39 -2.71 -18.42
CA VAL A 92 -22.93 -4.08 -18.47
C VAL A 92 -23.29 -4.55 -17.06
N ILE A 93 -23.92 -3.66 -16.27
CA ILE A 93 -24.53 -4.02 -15.00
C ILE A 93 -25.88 -3.29 -14.92
N ASP A 94 -26.83 -3.68 -15.75
CA ASP A 94 -28.26 -3.75 -15.40
C ASP A 94 -29.07 -4.38 -16.54
N SER A 95 -29.18 -5.70 -16.57
CA SER A 95 -30.37 -6.43 -17.01
C SER A 95 -30.11 -7.93 -17.12
N SER A 96 -30.04 -8.64 -15.99
CA SER A 96 -30.50 -10.03 -15.93
C SER A 96 -30.74 -10.46 -14.48
N ALA A 97 -31.72 -9.87 -13.86
CA ALA A 97 -32.43 -10.47 -12.75
C ALA A 97 -33.90 -10.39 -13.05
N THR A 98 -34.41 -11.33 -13.82
CA THR A 98 -35.72 -11.99 -13.67
C THR A 98 -35.95 -13.00 -14.80
N ASP A 99 -36.12 -14.18 -14.34
CA ASP A 99 -37.09 -15.17 -14.82
C ASP A 99 -36.58 -16.32 -15.67
N SER A 100 -37.01 -17.49 -15.21
CA SER A 100 -37.17 -18.80 -15.83
C SER A 100 -36.09 -19.85 -15.58
N LEU A 101 -36.38 -20.65 -14.56
CA LEU A 101 -36.03 -22.05 -14.46
C LEU A 101 -36.65 -22.82 -15.64
N GLU A 102 -35.85 -23.46 -16.46
CA GLU A 102 -36.24 -24.71 -17.13
C GLU A 102 -35.00 -25.52 -17.50
N GLU A 103 -35.11 -26.79 -17.19
CA GLU A 103 -34.14 -27.87 -17.37
C GLU A 103 -33.73 -28.09 -18.83
N ALA A 104 -32.45 -28.40 -19.07
CA ALA A 104 -32.10 -29.38 -20.12
C ALA A 104 -30.66 -29.89 -19.92
N GLU A 105 -30.61 -31.18 -20.02
CA GLU A 105 -29.56 -32.15 -19.80
C GLU A 105 -28.24 -31.97 -20.57
N VAL A 106 -27.21 -32.48 -19.91
CA VAL A 106 -25.91 -33.01 -20.34
C VAL A 106 -25.82 -33.54 -21.76
N ILE A 107 -24.80 -33.09 -22.49
CA ILE A 107 -24.03 -33.95 -23.43
C ILE A 107 -22.54 -33.54 -23.33
N VAL A 108 -21.73 -34.52 -22.91
CA VAL A 108 -20.28 -34.53 -23.03
C VAL A 108 -19.91 -35.09 -24.38
N GLU A 109 -19.04 -34.43 -25.11
CA GLU A 109 -18.14 -35.15 -26.04
C GLU A 109 -16.86 -34.33 -26.30
N GLU A 110 -15.76 -35.05 -26.14
CA GLU A 110 -14.38 -34.66 -26.43
C GLU A 110 -14.16 -34.43 -27.92
N GLU A 111 -13.28 -33.50 -28.29
CA GLU A 111 -12.30 -33.74 -29.35
C GLU A 111 -11.08 -32.81 -29.23
N ILE A 112 -9.93 -33.47 -29.18
CA ILE A 112 -8.58 -32.90 -29.20
C ILE A 112 -8.15 -32.79 -30.67
N ALA A 113 -7.63 -31.67 -31.10
CA ALA A 113 -6.62 -31.66 -32.18
C ALA A 113 -5.83 -30.35 -32.22
N GLU A 114 -4.53 -30.55 -32.17
CA GLU A 114 -3.43 -29.61 -32.49
C GLU A 114 -3.66 -28.76 -33.72
N VAL A 115 -3.20 -27.50 -33.71
CA VAL A 115 -2.34 -26.97 -34.77
C VAL A 115 -1.46 -25.87 -34.21
N VAL A 116 -0.16 -26.12 -34.20
CA VAL A 116 0.92 -25.13 -34.11
C VAL A 116 0.96 -24.34 -35.41
N ASP A 117 0.91 -23.02 -35.36
CA ASP A 117 1.59 -22.24 -36.39
C ASP A 117 2.13 -20.93 -35.82
N THR A 118 3.44 -20.80 -36.01
CA THR A 118 4.30 -19.69 -35.65
C THR A 118 4.08 -18.53 -36.61
N ALA A 119 3.63 -17.41 -36.10
CA ALA A 119 3.77 -16.15 -36.81
C ALA A 119 4.48 -15.15 -35.87
N SER A 120 5.73 -14.89 -36.21
CA SER A 120 6.56 -13.81 -35.73
C SER A 120 5.84 -12.48 -35.90
N LEU A 121 5.56 -11.80 -34.79
CA LEU A 121 5.23 -10.38 -34.77
C LEU A 121 6.45 -9.63 -34.25
N ASP A 122 6.94 -8.79 -35.12
CA ASP A 122 8.02 -7.84 -34.98
C ASP A 122 7.70 -6.86 -33.84
N THR A 123 8.48 -6.96 -32.75
CA THR A 123 8.40 -6.09 -31.58
C THR A 123 9.33 -4.93 -31.78
N THR A 124 8.80 -3.83 -32.26
CA THR A 124 9.42 -2.52 -32.13
C THR A 124 8.34 -1.56 -31.66
N GLU A 125 8.30 -1.30 -30.33
CA GLU A 125 7.75 -0.10 -29.69
C GLU A 125 7.61 -0.29 -28.15
N GLU A 126 8.69 -0.65 -27.43
CA GLU A 126 8.71 -0.71 -25.95
C GLU A 126 9.66 0.28 -25.28
N ASP A 127 10.32 1.16 -26.02
CA ASP A 127 11.32 2.08 -25.43
C ASP A 127 10.73 3.36 -24.81
N GLY A 128 9.48 3.70 -25.06
CA GLY A 128 8.88 4.94 -24.57
C GLY A 128 8.49 4.94 -23.08
N ALA A 129 7.91 3.85 -22.60
CA ALA A 129 7.39 3.77 -21.23
C ALA A 129 8.51 3.65 -20.18
N SER A 130 9.59 2.96 -20.51
CA SER A 130 10.76 2.82 -19.62
C SER A 130 11.48 4.14 -19.40
N SER A 131 11.62 4.96 -20.44
CA SER A 131 12.26 6.29 -20.37
C SER A 131 11.44 7.28 -19.55
N LEU A 132 10.09 7.25 -19.66
CA LEU A 132 9.20 8.13 -18.91
C LEU A 132 9.18 7.81 -17.40
N LEU A 133 9.31 6.53 -17.04
CA LEU A 133 9.40 6.10 -15.65
C LEU A 133 10.75 6.46 -15.03
N GLU A 134 11.82 6.50 -15.82
CA GLU A 134 13.16 6.87 -15.38
C GLU A 134 13.27 8.38 -15.13
N ASP A 135 12.65 9.22 -15.95
CA ASP A 135 12.56 10.67 -15.77
C ASP A 135 11.72 11.09 -14.56
N LEU A 136 10.61 10.38 -14.32
CA LEU A 136 9.81 10.54 -13.09
C LEU A 136 10.59 10.13 -11.82
N ALA A 137 11.51 9.19 -11.94
CA ALA A 137 12.35 8.73 -10.84
C ALA A 137 13.48 9.71 -10.50
N ALA A 138 13.97 10.44 -11.48
CA ALA A 138 15.14 11.32 -11.34
C ALA A 138 14.85 12.68 -10.70
N GLY A 139 13.57 13.06 -10.48
CA GLY A 139 13.21 14.37 -9.87
C GLY A 139 13.77 15.56 -10.63
N GLY A 140 14.00 15.41 -11.93
CA GLY A 140 14.67 16.38 -12.77
C GLY A 140 13.87 17.67 -12.94
N ASN A 141 14.33 18.69 -12.24
CA ASN A 141 13.91 20.07 -12.43
C ASN A 141 14.75 20.68 -13.57
N ASP A 142 14.47 20.26 -14.80
CA ASP A 142 15.07 20.90 -15.97
C ASP A 142 13.99 21.44 -16.90
N SER A 143 13.90 22.76 -16.92
CA SER A 143 12.88 23.58 -17.58
C SER A 143 13.07 23.68 -19.10
N ASN A 144 13.41 22.59 -19.77
CA ASN A 144 13.56 22.54 -21.22
C ASN A 144 13.13 21.22 -21.86
N VAL A 145 12.02 20.63 -21.36
CA VAL A 145 11.39 19.48 -21.99
C VAL A 145 10.27 19.98 -22.91
N THR A 146 10.45 19.76 -24.18
CA THR A 146 9.57 20.14 -25.27
C THR A 146 8.16 19.57 -25.11
N ASP A 147 7.15 20.29 -25.64
CA ASP A 147 5.69 19.99 -25.64
C ASP A 147 5.31 18.52 -25.96
N THR A 148 6.18 17.75 -26.60
CA THR A 148 5.97 16.34 -26.98
C THR A 148 5.89 15.40 -25.76
N THR A 149 6.74 15.56 -24.76
CA THR A 149 6.79 14.73 -23.56
C THR A 149 5.56 14.85 -22.66
N ASN A 150 4.90 16.00 -22.66
CA ASN A 150 3.68 16.21 -21.89
C ASN A 150 2.47 15.50 -22.53
N GLN A 151 2.41 15.42 -23.85
CA GLN A 151 1.34 14.70 -24.57
C GLN A 151 1.46 13.18 -24.38
N ASP A 152 2.67 12.65 -24.46
CA ASP A 152 2.94 11.23 -24.24
C ASP A 152 2.60 10.80 -22.81
N PHE A 153 2.91 11.65 -21.83
CA PHE A 153 2.53 11.39 -20.42
C PHE A 153 1.02 11.48 -20.20
N GLU A 154 0.32 12.42 -20.83
CA GLU A 154 -1.15 12.52 -20.73
C GLU A 154 -1.84 11.31 -21.35
N GLU A 155 -1.32 10.78 -22.45
CA GLU A 155 -1.83 9.57 -23.10
C GLU A 155 -1.56 8.35 -22.22
N TYR A 156 -0.34 8.17 -21.72
CA TYR A 156 0.00 7.15 -20.74
C TYR A 156 -0.89 7.21 -19.48
N ALA A 157 -1.13 8.40 -18.95
CA ALA A 157 -1.98 8.58 -17.75
C ALA A 157 -3.46 8.25 -17.99
N LYS A 158 -3.93 8.31 -19.24
CA LYS A 158 -5.27 7.84 -19.62
C LYS A 158 -5.35 6.32 -19.67
N GLU A 159 -4.33 5.68 -20.21
CA GLU A 159 -4.28 4.21 -20.31
C GLU A 159 -3.92 3.57 -18.98
N HIS A 160 -3.02 4.19 -18.21
CA HIS A 160 -2.44 3.71 -16.96
C HIS A 160 -2.66 4.68 -15.79
N PRO A 161 -3.91 4.94 -15.39
CA PRO A 161 -4.22 5.99 -14.42
C PRO A 161 -3.70 5.71 -13.01
N LEU A 162 -3.48 4.45 -12.63
CA LEU A 162 -2.89 4.07 -11.37
C LEU A 162 -1.36 4.22 -11.40
N PHE A 163 -0.71 3.71 -12.44
CA PHE A 163 0.74 3.74 -12.57
C PHE A 163 1.28 5.12 -12.95
N ALA A 164 0.45 6.00 -13.49
CA ALA A 164 0.81 7.41 -13.68
C ALA A 164 1.02 8.18 -12.36
N VAL A 165 0.42 7.71 -11.25
CA VAL A 165 0.55 8.34 -9.92
C VAL A 165 1.23 7.45 -8.89
N MET A 166 1.45 6.18 -9.20
CA MET A 166 2.11 5.21 -8.34
C MET A 166 3.22 4.50 -9.11
N ARG A 167 4.44 4.62 -8.66
CA ARG A 167 5.55 3.83 -9.18
C ARG A 167 5.49 2.41 -8.60
N PRO A 168 5.23 1.37 -9.40
CA PRO A 168 5.20 0.00 -8.91
C PRO A 168 6.59 -0.46 -8.42
N ALA A 169 6.60 -1.40 -7.48
CA ALA A 169 7.85 -1.92 -6.93
C ALA A 169 8.42 -3.04 -7.82
N ILE A 170 8.78 -2.67 -9.04
CA ILE A 170 9.53 -3.49 -10.00
C ILE A 170 10.85 -2.80 -10.33
N TYR A 171 11.86 -3.57 -10.67
CA TYR A 171 13.16 -3.03 -11.09
C TYR A 171 13.71 -3.84 -12.26
N GLN A 172 14.46 -3.18 -13.12
CA GLN A 172 15.14 -3.86 -14.20
C GLN A 172 16.47 -4.40 -13.69
N ASN A 173 16.69 -5.70 -13.85
CA ASN A 173 17.93 -6.33 -13.50
C ASN A 173 19.02 -5.90 -14.50
N PRO A 174 20.12 -5.26 -14.06
CA PRO A 174 21.14 -4.74 -14.97
C PRO A 174 21.92 -5.82 -15.71
N GLU A 175 21.90 -7.06 -15.24
CA GLU A 175 22.66 -8.16 -15.86
C GLU A 175 21.90 -8.80 -17.05
N ASN A 176 20.58 -8.92 -16.95
CA ASN A 176 19.75 -9.63 -17.95
C ASN A 176 18.70 -8.75 -18.59
N GLN A 177 18.58 -7.47 -18.17
CA GLN A 177 17.58 -6.49 -18.63
C GLN A 177 16.12 -6.94 -18.42
N GLN A 178 15.88 -7.97 -17.62
CA GLN A 178 14.54 -8.44 -17.29
C GLN A 178 14.00 -7.66 -16.09
N TYR A 179 12.69 -7.44 -16.09
CA TYR A 179 12.00 -6.85 -14.94
C TYR A 179 11.81 -7.91 -13.85
N GLU A 180 12.17 -7.55 -12.65
CA GLU A 180 12.02 -8.37 -11.46
C GLU A 180 11.13 -7.66 -10.44
N TYR A 181 10.36 -8.44 -9.71
CA TYR A 181 9.52 -7.90 -8.63
C TYR A 181 10.37 -7.54 -7.42
N GLY A 182 10.09 -6.40 -6.81
CA GLY A 182 10.64 -6.06 -5.51
C GLY A 182 10.28 -7.14 -4.48
N GLN A 183 11.22 -7.48 -3.64
CA GLN A 183 10.99 -8.45 -2.56
C GLN A 183 10.16 -7.83 -1.44
N GLY A 184 9.39 -8.66 -0.74
CA GLY A 184 8.57 -8.25 0.39
C GLY A 184 7.24 -7.59 0.00
N PRO A 185 6.60 -6.89 0.95
CA PRO A 185 5.21 -6.44 0.83
C PRO A 185 5.02 -5.06 0.19
N VAL A 186 6.11 -4.40 -0.23
CA VAL A 186 6.04 -3.09 -0.89
C VAL A 186 5.55 -3.30 -2.32
N VAL A 187 4.38 -2.76 -2.65
CA VAL A 187 3.79 -2.90 -3.99
C VAL A 187 3.98 -1.67 -4.87
N GLY A 188 4.27 -0.52 -4.25
CA GLY A 188 4.56 0.71 -5.00
C GLY A 188 4.98 1.86 -4.10
N MET A 189 5.48 2.90 -4.74
CA MET A 189 5.88 4.17 -4.11
C MET A 189 5.04 5.30 -4.71
N VAL A 190 4.58 6.21 -3.86
CA VAL A 190 3.68 7.30 -4.25
C VAL A 190 4.12 8.60 -3.58
N ALA A 191 4.06 9.70 -4.31
CA ALA A 191 4.24 11.00 -3.71
C ALA A 191 3.13 11.27 -2.68
N ILE A 192 3.47 11.83 -1.52
CA ILE A 192 2.51 12.05 -0.42
C ILE A 192 1.28 12.84 -0.91
N LYS A 193 1.47 13.80 -1.80
CA LYS A 193 0.39 14.60 -2.40
C LYS A 193 -0.62 13.77 -3.19
N ASP A 194 -0.19 12.62 -3.75
CA ASP A 194 -0.98 11.79 -4.66
C ASP A 194 -1.60 10.56 -3.96
N THR A 195 -1.32 10.34 -2.66
CA THR A 195 -1.87 9.20 -1.88
C THR A 195 -3.40 9.19 -1.85
N ALA A 196 -4.04 10.36 -1.78
CA ALA A 196 -5.48 10.48 -1.84
C ALA A 196 -6.04 9.99 -3.18
N ARG A 197 -5.36 10.32 -4.29
CA ARG A 197 -5.74 9.89 -5.64
C ARG A 197 -5.62 8.38 -5.80
N VAL A 198 -4.50 7.79 -5.35
CA VAL A 198 -4.33 6.32 -5.36
C VAL A 198 -5.43 5.64 -4.54
N ASN A 199 -5.75 6.15 -3.35
CA ASN A 199 -6.83 5.62 -2.53
C ASN A 199 -8.21 5.70 -3.22
N GLU A 200 -8.49 6.76 -3.96
CA GLU A 200 -9.73 6.88 -4.75
C GLU A 200 -9.79 5.85 -5.87
N LEU A 201 -8.68 5.68 -6.61
CA LEU A 201 -8.59 4.70 -7.68
C LEU A 201 -8.78 3.28 -7.15
N LEU A 202 -8.05 2.89 -6.10
CA LEU A 202 -8.14 1.55 -5.51
C LEU A 202 -9.51 1.24 -4.88
N LYS A 203 -10.32 2.25 -4.53
CA LYS A 203 -11.67 2.07 -3.99
C LYS A 203 -12.76 1.98 -5.04
N LYS A 204 -12.46 2.15 -6.32
CA LYS A 204 -13.46 2.03 -7.38
C LYS A 204 -14.05 0.63 -7.42
N LYS A 205 -15.38 0.53 -7.49
CA LYS A 205 -16.12 -0.74 -7.44
C LYS A 205 -15.73 -1.68 -8.58
N GLU A 206 -15.41 -1.11 -9.71
CA GLU A 206 -15.10 -1.79 -10.96
C GLU A 206 -13.84 -2.66 -10.85
N ILE A 207 -12.90 -2.27 -10.02
CA ILE A 207 -11.64 -3.00 -9.82
C ILE A 207 -11.59 -3.79 -8.50
N GLN A 208 -12.52 -3.55 -7.58
CA GLN A 208 -12.52 -4.25 -6.28
C GLN A 208 -12.64 -5.78 -6.42
N SER A 209 -13.29 -6.25 -7.49
CA SER A 209 -13.40 -7.68 -7.77
C SER A 209 -12.09 -8.35 -8.20
N ILE A 210 -11.08 -7.55 -8.60
CA ILE A 210 -9.75 -8.04 -8.98
C ILE A 210 -8.96 -8.44 -7.74
N PHE A 211 -9.17 -7.71 -6.65
CA PHE A 211 -8.45 -7.94 -5.40
C PHE A 211 -9.17 -8.96 -4.51
N PRO A 212 -8.45 -9.92 -3.93
CA PRO A 212 -9.04 -10.83 -2.97
C PRO A 212 -9.55 -10.06 -1.74
N PRO A 213 -10.68 -10.48 -1.12
CA PRO A 213 -11.23 -9.82 0.06
C PRO A 213 -10.28 -9.75 1.26
N ARG A 214 -9.23 -10.58 1.22
CA ARG A 214 -8.19 -10.65 2.25
C ARG A 214 -7.01 -9.71 2.02
N LEU A 215 -7.05 -8.90 0.96
CA LEU A 215 -6.03 -7.91 0.66
C LEU A 215 -6.47 -6.53 1.15
N LYS A 216 -5.62 -5.89 1.93
CA LYS A 216 -5.77 -4.49 2.37
C LYS A 216 -4.48 -3.74 2.05
N PHE A 217 -4.60 -2.52 1.57
CA PHE A 217 -3.45 -1.65 1.33
C PHE A 217 -3.31 -0.64 2.47
N LEU A 218 -2.09 -0.49 3.00
CA LEU A 218 -1.74 0.51 3.99
C LEU A 218 -0.50 1.30 3.57
N TRP A 219 -0.42 2.55 4.01
CA TRP A 219 0.72 3.42 3.76
C TRP A 219 1.77 3.30 4.86
N THR A 220 3.05 3.50 4.50
CA THR A 220 4.10 3.66 5.50
C THR A 220 3.95 4.98 6.25
N ALA A 221 4.23 4.96 7.56
CA ALA A 221 4.20 6.13 8.42
C ALA A 221 5.33 7.12 8.13
N LYS A 222 6.48 6.58 7.71
CA LYS A 222 7.67 7.36 7.37
C LYS A 222 7.85 7.42 5.86
N PRO A 223 8.24 8.57 5.33
CA PRO A 223 8.71 8.65 3.96
C PRO A 223 9.86 7.68 3.69
N TYR A 224 9.92 7.20 2.47
CA TYR A 224 10.96 6.30 2.00
C TYR A 224 12.27 7.05 1.67
N ASP A 225 12.12 8.27 1.16
CA ASP A 225 13.20 9.10 0.67
C ASP A 225 13.67 10.12 1.73
N ASP A 226 14.93 10.57 1.59
CA ASP A 226 15.54 11.56 2.48
C ASP A 226 14.87 12.94 2.39
N GLU A 227 14.24 13.24 1.27
CA GLU A 227 13.52 14.50 1.06
C GLU A 227 12.11 14.49 1.68
N GLY A 228 11.63 13.36 2.13
CA GLY A 228 10.34 13.23 2.78
C GLY A 228 9.14 13.38 1.83
N LYS A 229 9.31 13.07 0.55
CA LYS A 229 8.29 13.28 -0.49
C LYS A 229 7.46 12.04 -0.82
N PHE A 230 8.04 10.84 -0.67
CA PHE A 230 7.44 9.59 -1.09
C PHE A 230 7.14 8.66 0.06
N VAL A 231 6.01 7.96 -0.01
CA VAL A 231 5.61 6.89 0.90
C VAL A 231 5.40 5.59 0.13
N GLN A 232 5.52 4.48 0.83
CA GLN A 232 5.34 3.15 0.25
C GLN A 232 3.94 2.62 0.53
N LEU A 233 3.37 1.92 -0.44
CA LEU A 233 2.12 1.17 -0.32
C LEU A 233 2.44 -0.28 0.02
N ILE A 234 1.89 -0.75 1.11
CA ILE A 234 2.15 -2.09 1.67
C ILE A 234 0.90 -2.96 1.52
N ALA A 235 1.08 -4.17 1.04
CA ALA A 235 0.03 -5.16 0.88
C ALA A 235 -0.13 -6.01 2.15
N ILE A 236 -1.22 -5.80 2.88
CA ILE A 236 -1.55 -6.47 4.14
C ILE A 236 -2.48 -7.65 3.87
N LYS A 237 -2.23 -8.76 4.54
CA LYS A 237 -3.04 -9.98 4.45
C LYS A 237 -3.98 -10.10 5.65
N ILE A 238 -5.28 -10.11 5.39
CA ILE A 238 -6.32 -10.33 6.40
C ILE A 238 -6.53 -11.84 6.50
N ASP A 239 -5.94 -12.48 7.51
CA ASP A 239 -6.06 -13.92 7.67
C ASP A 239 -7.28 -14.34 8.51
N ASN A 240 -7.69 -13.52 9.45
CA ASN A 240 -8.81 -13.76 10.33
C ASN A 240 -10.17 -13.46 9.67
N ARG A 241 -11.19 -14.24 10.00
CA ARG A 241 -12.57 -14.06 9.50
C ARG A 241 -13.24 -12.79 9.99
N ASP A 242 -12.82 -12.29 11.14
CA ASP A 242 -13.33 -11.07 11.78
C ASP A 242 -12.61 -9.79 11.29
N GLY A 243 -11.68 -9.92 10.33
CA GLY A 243 -10.94 -8.80 9.76
C GLY A 243 -9.94 -8.14 10.70
N LYS A 244 -9.58 -8.81 11.80
CA LYS A 244 -8.63 -8.31 12.79
C LYS A 244 -7.21 -8.71 12.43
N ALA A 245 -6.24 -8.01 13.05
CA ALA A 245 -4.83 -8.34 12.96
C ALA A 245 -4.54 -9.74 13.52
N ALA A 246 -3.46 -10.35 13.04
CA ALA A 246 -2.99 -11.64 13.56
C ALA A 246 -2.65 -11.55 15.05
N LEU A 247 -2.13 -10.41 15.49
CA LEU A 247 -1.87 -10.07 16.89
C LEU A 247 -2.16 -8.59 17.13
N GLU A 248 -2.79 -8.26 18.25
CA GLU A 248 -3.07 -6.88 18.67
C GLU A 248 -2.19 -6.48 19.86
N GLY A 249 -2.01 -5.19 20.09
CA GLY A 249 -1.12 -4.65 21.13
C GLY A 249 -1.57 -4.87 22.57
N ASP A 250 -2.78 -5.38 22.79
CA ASP A 250 -3.32 -5.73 24.12
C ASP A 250 -2.54 -6.85 24.83
N VAL A 251 -1.80 -7.65 24.07
CA VAL A 251 -0.93 -8.70 24.61
C VAL A 251 0.47 -8.19 24.99
N ILE A 252 0.83 -6.95 24.64
CA ILE A 252 2.14 -6.36 24.96
C ILE A 252 2.12 -5.86 26.41
N ILE A 253 3.06 -6.34 27.21
CA ILE A 253 3.22 -5.95 28.63
C ILE A 253 4.21 -4.81 28.74
N ASP A 254 5.31 -4.87 27.99
CA ASP A 254 6.38 -3.88 28.02
C ASP A 254 7.04 -3.76 26.64
N ALA A 255 7.54 -2.56 26.34
CA ALA A 255 8.31 -2.29 25.13
C ALA A 255 9.40 -1.28 25.44
N SER A 256 10.63 -1.61 25.10
CA SER A 256 11.79 -0.75 25.36
C SER A 256 12.72 -0.68 24.16
N GLN A 257 13.33 0.49 23.99
CA GLN A 257 14.41 0.68 23.02
C GLN A 257 15.71 0.11 23.59
N GLN A 258 16.37 -0.72 22.81
CA GLN A 258 17.69 -1.23 23.11
C GLN A 258 18.64 -0.89 21.95
N PHE A 259 19.93 -0.99 22.19
CA PHE A 259 20.95 -0.86 21.16
C PHE A 259 21.71 -2.16 21.07
N ASP A 260 21.89 -2.67 19.85
CA ASP A 260 22.71 -3.85 19.62
C ASP A 260 24.12 -3.64 20.19
N GLN A 261 24.62 -4.66 20.90
CA GLN A 261 25.93 -4.62 21.56
C GLN A 261 27.09 -4.57 20.57
N PHE A 262 26.87 -4.96 19.31
CA PHE A 262 27.92 -5.08 18.30
C PHE A 262 27.93 -3.95 17.27
N GLY A 263 26.83 -3.24 17.05
CA GLY A 263 26.72 -2.24 15.98
C GLY A 263 26.07 -0.92 16.39
N GLY A 264 25.52 -0.82 17.59
CA GLY A 264 24.81 0.39 18.03
C GLY A 264 23.52 0.67 17.28
N SER A 265 23.02 -0.29 16.49
CA SER A 265 21.74 -0.17 15.81
C SER A 265 20.61 -0.18 16.82
N PRO A 266 19.61 0.71 16.69
CA PRO A 266 18.46 0.73 17.60
C PRO A 266 17.57 -0.48 17.35
N GLU A 267 17.24 -1.20 18.40
CA GLU A 267 16.33 -2.32 18.44
C GLU A 267 15.17 -2.03 19.37
N ILE A 268 14.01 -2.64 19.10
CA ILE A 268 12.85 -2.60 19.99
C ILE A 268 12.66 -3.98 20.59
N SER A 269 12.85 -4.08 21.89
CA SER A 269 12.51 -5.27 22.67
C SER A 269 11.08 -5.17 23.16
N MET A 270 10.29 -6.22 22.95
CA MET A 270 8.91 -6.30 23.41
C MET A 270 8.70 -7.54 24.26
N SER A 271 8.01 -7.36 25.38
CA SER A 271 7.56 -8.46 26.24
C SER A 271 6.06 -8.63 26.09
N MET A 272 5.61 -9.87 25.96
CA MET A 272 4.21 -10.23 25.78
C MET A 272 3.71 -11.06 26.96
N ASN A 273 2.39 -11.04 27.20
CA ASN A 273 1.77 -11.99 28.10
C ASN A 273 1.84 -13.42 27.54
N GLY A 274 1.53 -14.44 28.35
CA GLY A 274 1.68 -15.84 27.95
C GLY A 274 0.84 -16.23 26.73
N GLU A 275 -0.33 -15.61 26.52
CA GLU A 275 -1.17 -15.82 25.35
C GLU A 275 -0.53 -15.18 24.10
N GLY A 276 -0.07 -13.94 24.21
CA GLY A 276 0.59 -13.21 23.15
C GLY A 276 1.88 -13.89 22.70
N ALA A 277 2.74 -14.30 23.65
CA ALA A 277 3.98 -15.02 23.36
C ALA A 277 3.71 -16.32 22.58
N ASN A 278 2.68 -17.07 22.96
CA ASN A 278 2.33 -18.31 22.27
C ASN A 278 1.79 -18.06 20.86
N LYS A 279 0.93 -17.03 20.66
CA LYS A 279 0.44 -16.62 19.35
C LYS A 279 1.58 -16.10 18.48
N TRP A 280 2.49 -15.32 19.05
CA TRP A 280 3.65 -14.78 18.33
C TRP A 280 4.60 -15.86 17.86
N LYS A 281 4.87 -16.84 18.73
CA LYS A 281 5.66 -18.02 18.39
C LYS A 281 5.07 -18.80 17.20
N ILE A 282 3.76 -19.09 17.23
CA ILE A 282 3.07 -19.80 16.14
C ILE A 282 3.10 -18.96 14.87
N LEU A 283 2.84 -17.65 14.98
CA LEU A 283 2.81 -16.73 13.85
C LEU A 283 4.18 -16.65 13.17
N THR A 284 5.24 -16.43 13.94
CA THR A 284 6.60 -16.33 13.39
C THR A 284 7.13 -17.68 12.90
N GLY A 285 6.84 -18.77 13.62
CA GLY A 285 7.25 -20.12 13.18
C GLY A 285 6.58 -20.58 11.88
N GLY A 286 5.34 -20.13 11.63
CA GLY A 286 4.60 -20.46 10.41
C GLY A 286 4.93 -19.60 9.19
N HIS A 287 5.64 -18.48 9.38
CA HIS A 287 5.89 -17.46 8.34
C HIS A 287 7.36 -17.06 8.23
N ILE A 288 8.28 -18.03 8.37
CA ILE A 288 9.72 -17.78 8.22
C ILE A 288 10.01 -17.39 6.77
N GLY A 289 10.74 -16.29 6.59
CA GLY A 289 11.05 -15.70 5.28
C GLY A 289 10.00 -14.73 4.76
N GLU A 290 8.82 -14.65 5.37
CA GLU A 290 7.78 -13.67 5.07
C GLU A 290 7.92 -12.43 5.97
N SER A 291 7.30 -11.32 5.58
CA SER A 291 7.31 -10.10 6.39
C SER A 291 6.07 -10.00 7.27
N ILE A 292 6.24 -9.45 8.47
CA ILE A 292 5.14 -9.07 9.37
C ILE A 292 5.12 -7.55 9.50
N ALA A 293 4.01 -6.93 9.08
CA ALA A 293 3.85 -5.50 9.20
C ALA A 293 3.46 -5.09 10.62
N ILE A 294 4.19 -4.13 11.18
CA ILE A 294 3.92 -3.47 12.47
C ILE A 294 3.17 -2.19 12.17
N VAL A 295 1.90 -2.15 12.56
CA VAL A 295 0.95 -1.12 12.20
C VAL A 295 0.49 -0.37 13.45
N LEU A 296 0.46 0.95 13.38
CA LEU A 296 -0.13 1.82 14.38
C LEU A 296 -1.13 2.74 13.69
N ASP A 297 -2.39 2.70 14.09
CA ASP A 297 -3.46 3.54 13.54
C ASP A 297 -3.56 3.49 12.01
N ASP A 298 -3.59 2.31 11.43
CA ASP A 298 -3.64 2.06 9.98
C ASP A 298 -2.40 2.54 9.19
N LEU A 299 -1.29 2.82 9.86
CA LEU A 299 0.01 3.14 9.25
C LEU A 299 1.04 2.08 9.54
N VAL A 300 1.77 1.69 8.52
CA VAL A 300 2.88 0.75 8.65
C VAL A 300 4.14 1.47 9.10
N TYR A 301 4.64 1.12 10.27
CA TYR A 301 5.88 1.68 10.82
C TYR A 301 7.11 0.89 10.41
N SER A 302 6.97 -0.42 10.32
CA SER A 302 8.00 -1.32 9.79
C SER A 302 7.38 -2.64 9.33
N PHE A 303 8.12 -3.41 8.54
CA PHE A 303 7.70 -4.71 8.03
C PHE A 303 8.90 -5.67 7.98
N PRO A 304 9.48 -6.02 9.16
CA PRO A 304 10.63 -6.91 9.21
C PRO A 304 10.31 -8.29 8.65
N THR A 305 11.31 -8.90 8.02
CA THR A 305 11.26 -10.30 7.60
C THR A 305 11.49 -11.21 8.81
N VAL A 306 10.70 -12.26 8.94
CA VAL A 306 10.82 -13.26 9.99
C VAL A 306 12.00 -14.18 9.69
N ASN A 307 13.06 -14.09 10.49
CA ASN A 307 14.25 -14.91 10.31
C ASN A 307 14.15 -16.28 11.01
N GLY A 308 13.19 -16.45 11.90
CA GLY A 308 12.97 -17.69 12.65
C GLY A 308 11.83 -17.56 13.65
N GLU A 309 11.49 -18.67 14.28
CA GLU A 309 10.50 -18.70 15.37
C GLU A 309 10.99 -17.85 16.54
N ILE A 310 10.14 -16.95 17.04
CA ILE A 310 10.40 -16.07 18.19
C ILE A 310 9.50 -16.50 19.34
N SER A 311 10.10 -16.82 20.50
CA SER A 311 9.40 -17.32 21.68
C SER A 311 9.64 -16.45 22.91
#